data_3a3e211f92371ae80dd6de2b7959a921
#
_entry.id   3a3e211f92371ae80dd6de2b7959a921
#
_cell.length_a   1.000
_cell.length_b   1.000
_cell.length_c   1.000
_cell.angle_alpha   90.00
_cell.angle_beta   90.00
_cell.angle_gamma   90.00
#
_symmetry.space_group_name_H-M   'P 1'
#
loop_
_entity.id
_entity.type
_entity.pdbx_description
1 polymer ?
#
loop_
_entity_poly.entity_id
_entity_poly.type
_entity_poly.pdbx_seq_one_letter_code
_entity_poly.pdbx_strand_id
1 'polypeptide(L)'
;MKNLFDDFDPISSKQWKQKIQFELKGADYNETLIWNAPEDIQVKPFYHKDEYTGSSNLNTKATQFRICQNIFVHDLEKSNLRAIDSINRGAESIRFTIEDEKMELAKLLKNLPLDKITIYFNLSFLSIDFIQKIAVFVKDKNAKIYCNLDPIGQLAKEGNWFTTKEKTNFDTLNLIATTAPNLSVVSINAGLYQNAGANMVQQIAYSLAHANEYFNRLTNLSQPIVFEVSVGTNYFFEIAKLRALRLLFNLIAKEYNHNLDCHIIVSPTKRNKTIYEYNVNMLRTTTECMSAILGGANAIANLTYDALYHKDNEFGDRIARNQLLVLKHESYFDKVNNPADGSYYIESLTNQLAEKALVLFKDIEANGGFLKQLNEGIIKRKIQESADKEQELFDAGKEILLGTNKYPNKKDLMKDNLELFPFVKIKPRKTLISPIIEKRLAEKVEQERLKEEN
;
A
#
# COMPACT_ATOMS: atom_id res chain seq x y z
N MET A 1 -16.96 45.41 5.58
CA MET A 1 -17.93 44.41 6.10
C MET A 1 -17.39 43.94 7.43
N LYS A 2 -18.23 43.89 8.48
CA LYS A 2 -17.88 43.30 9.77
C LYS A 2 -17.73 41.79 9.52
N ASN A 3 -16.63 41.18 10.00
CA ASN A 3 -16.49 39.72 9.87
C ASN A 3 -17.53 39.03 10.76
N LEU A 4 -17.95 37.83 10.35
CA LEU A 4 -19.02 37.09 11.03
C LEU A 4 -18.73 36.82 12.52
N PHE A 5 -17.46 36.75 12.91
CA PHE A 5 -17.01 36.38 14.24
C PHE A 5 -16.36 37.54 15.02
N ASP A 6 -16.46 38.81 14.54
CA ASP A 6 -15.82 39.95 15.19
C ASP A 6 -16.35 40.22 16.64
N ASP A 7 -17.48 39.66 17.00
CA ASP A 7 -18.09 39.77 18.31
C ASP A 7 -17.58 38.70 19.30
N PHE A 8 -16.68 37.81 18.88
CA PHE A 8 -16.09 36.75 19.72
C PHE A 8 -14.58 36.94 19.82
N ASP A 9 -14.07 36.91 21.06
CA ASP A 9 -12.63 36.95 21.29
C ASP A 9 -11.95 35.70 20.74
N PRO A 10 -10.76 35.81 20.10
CA PRO A 10 -9.98 34.68 19.66
C PRO A 10 -9.56 33.80 20.83
N ILE A 11 -9.84 32.50 20.76
CA ILE A 11 -9.46 31.53 21.79
C ILE A 11 -8.24 30.75 21.29
N SER A 12 -7.17 30.72 22.11
CA SER A 12 -5.96 29.95 21.82
C SER A 12 -6.14 28.44 22.13
N SER A 13 -5.30 27.59 21.53
CA SER A 13 -5.25 26.16 21.85
C SER A 13 -5.01 25.91 23.35
N LYS A 14 -4.20 26.77 23.99
CA LYS A 14 -3.90 26.69 25.42
C LYS A 14 -5.14 26.98 26.30
N GLN A 15 -5.92 27.99 25.94
CA GLN A 15 -7.18 28.30 26.65
C GLN A 15 -8.21 27.18 26.47
N TRP A 16 -8.32 26.64 25.26
CA TRP A 16 -9.21 25.50 25.02
C TRP A 16 -8.78 24.26 25.82
N LYS A 17 -7.48 23.94 25.84
CA LYS A 17 -6.96 22.84 26.66
C LYS A 17 -7.26 23.07 28.19
N GLN A 18 -7.11 24.28 28.69
CA GLN A 18 -7.43 24.62 30.08
C GLN A 18 -8.92 24.41 30.38
N LYS A 19 -9.81 24.80 29.45
CA LYS A 19 -11.26 24.57 29.60
C LYS A 19 -11.58 23.08 29.67
N ILE A 20 -10.98 22.25 28.80
CA ILE A 20 -11.13 20.79 28.82
C ILE A 20 -10.63 20.21 30.16
N GLN A 21 -9.45 20.64 30.65
CA GLN A 21 -8.91 20.18 31.93
C GLN A 21 -9.84 20.53 33.12
N PHE A 22 -10.45 21.72 33.08
CA PHE A 22 -11.44 22.11 34.10
C PHE A 22 -12.68 21.18 34.03
N GLU A 23 -13.16 20.85 32.83
CA GLU A 23 -14.33 19.97 32.61
C GLU A 23 -14.08 18.51 32.98
N LEU A 24 -12.83 18.06 32.97
CA LEU A 24 -12.42 16.71 33.41
C LEU A 24 -12.54 16.48 34.90
N LYS A 25 -12.82 17.55 35.73
CA LYS A 25 -13.07 17.48 37.18
C LYS A 25 -12.01 16.71 37.96
N GLY A 26 -10.74 16.87 37.59
CA GLY A 26 -9.61 16.26 38.26
C GLY A 26 -9.06 14.98 37.62
N ALA A 27 -9.70 14.45 36.58
CA ALA A 27 -9.10 13.37 35.78
C ALA A 27 -7.90 13.93 34.98
N ASP A 28 -6.84 13.11 34.84
CA ASP A 28 -5.65 13.51 34.07
C ASP A 28 -5.98 13.62 32.59
N TYR A 29 -5.57 14.73 31.97
CA TYR A 29 -5.83 15.01 30.57
C TYR A 29 -5.13 14.01 29.64
N ASN A 30 -3.87 13.66 29.94
CA ASN A 30 -3.09 12.78 29.07
C ASN A 30 -3.59 11.34 29.16
N GLU A 31 -3.91 10.87 30.36
CA GLU A 31 -4.44 9.51 30.54
C GLU A 31 -5.85 9.34 29.96
N THR A 32 -6.66 10.41 29.94
CA THR A 32 -8.08 10.34 29.55
C THR A 32 -8.26 10.57 28.03
N LEU A 33 -7.52 11.51 27.45
CA LEU A 33 -7.82 12.03 26.11
C LEU A 33 -6.71 11.86 25.08
N ILE A 34 -5.46 11.59 25.51
CA ILE A 34 -4.37 11.35 24.56
C ILE A 34 -4.37 9.89 24.15
N TRP A 35 -4.50 9.65 22.84
CA TRP A 35 -4.32 8.31 22.30
C TRP A 35 -2.87 8.11 21.87
N ASN A 36 -2.20 7.10 22.42
CA ASN A 36 -0.85 6.73 22.05
C ASN A 36 -0.91 5.69 20.91
N ALA A 37 -0.56 6.11 19.70
CA ALA A 37 -0.54 5.24 18.53
C ALA A 37 0.69 4.32 18.54
N PRO A 38 0.62 3.15 17.84
CA PRO A 38 1.76 2.22 17.71
C PRO A 38 3.03 2.82 17.09
N GLU A 39 2.90 3.94 16.42
CA GLU A 39 3.98 4.73 15.82
C GLU A 39 4.69 5.67 16.80
N ASP A 40 4.42 5.56 18.11
CA ASP A 40 4.86 6.50 19.15
C ASP A 40 4.39 7.96 18.88
N ILE A 41 3.25 8.11 18.23
CA ILE A 41 2.60 9.39 18.01
C ILE A 41 1.49 9.58 19.03
N GLN A 42 1.52 10.71 19.73
CA GLN A 42 0.47 11.11 20.67
C GLN A 42 -0.61 11.90 19.94
N VAL A 43 -1.76 11.27 19.73
CA VAL A 43 -2.92 11.91 19.10
C VAL A 43 -3.70 12.68 20.12
N LYS A 44 -3.83 13.99 19.88
CA LYS A 44 -4.58 14.91 20.75
C LYS A 44 -6.08 14.85 20.44
N PRO A 45 -6.95 15.19 21.41
CA PRO A 45 -8.40 15.23 21.19
C PRO A 45 -8.84 16.35 20.25
N PHE A 46 -8.00 17.37 20.04
CA PHE A 46 -8.23 18.44 19.07
C PHE A 46 -6.89 18.99 18.54
N TYR A 47 -6.97 19.65 17.37
CA TYR A 47 -5.88 20.35 16.70
C TYR A 47 -6.33 21.78 16.40
N HIS A 48 -5.46 22.77 16.61
CA HIS A 48 -5.80 24.18 16.54
C HIS A 48 -4.84 24.94 15.62
N LYS A 49 -5.32 26.08 15.10
CA LYS A 49 -4.56 26.96 14.20
C LYS A 49 -3.21 27.40 14.79
N ASP A 50 -3.13 27.62 16.11
CA ASP A 50 -1.89 28.06 16.76
C ASP A 50 -0.74 27.05 16.64
N GLU A 51 -1.07 25.79 16.44
CA GLU A 51 -0.12 24.69 16.31
C GLU A 51 0.10 24.28 14.85
N TYR A 52 -0.55 24.97 13.91
CA TYR A 52 -0.47 24.66 12.50
C TYR A 52 0.77 25.29 11.86
N THR A 53 1.68 24.45 11.37
CA THR A 53 2.95 24.86 10.76
C THR A 53 2.89 25.11 9.27
N GLY A 54 1.72 24.99 8.66
CA GLY A 54 1.50 25.12 7.22
C GLY A 54 1.18 23.78 6.53
N SER A 55 0.68 23.86 5.30
CA SER A 55 0.44 22.69 4.46
C SER A 55 1.75 22.20 3.84
N SER A 56 1.89 20.90 3.72
CA SER A 56 3.04 20.24 3.07
C SER A 56 3.10 20.46 1.55
N ASN A 57 2.14 21.19 0.97
CA ASN A 57 2.06 21.53 -0.46
C ASN A 57 2.37 20.34 -1.40
N LEU A 58 1.77 19.20 -1.12
CA LEU A 58 1.97 17.99 -1.89
C LEU A 58 1.17 18.07 -3.20
N ASN A 59 1.80 17.71 -4.30
CA ASN A 59 1.09 17.59 -5.57
C ASN A 59 0.30 16.27 -5.63
N THR A 60 -0.81 16.22 -4.90
CA THR A 60 -1.77 15.11 -4.97
C THR A 60 -2.79 15.40 -6.07
N LYS A 61 -3.29 14.34 -6.70
CA LYS A 61 -4.28 14.45 -7.78
C LYS A 61 -5.40 13.43 -7.57
N ALA A 62 -6.12 13.56 -6.45
CA ALA A 62 -7.22 12.66 -6.12
C ALA A 62 -8.28 12.57 -7.23
N THR A 63 -8.54 13.68 -7.96
CA THR A 63 -9.47 13.67 -9.12
C THR A 63 -9.05 12.73 -10.26
N GLN A 64 -7.79 12.33 -10.29
CA GLN A 64 -7.21 11.51 -11.36
C GLN A 64 -6.89 10.07 -10.91
N PHE A 65 -7.32 9.66 -9.71
CA PHE A 65 -7.10 8.28 -9.32
C PHE A 65 -7.76 7.30 -10.29
N ARG A 66 -7.10 6.20 -10.57
CA ARG A 66 -7.59 5.18 -11.50
C ARG A 66 -8.08 3.95 -10.76
N ILE A 67 -9.24 3.47 -11.18
CA ILE A 67 -9.80 2.18 -10.74
C ILE A 67 -9.04 1.07 -11.44
N CYS A 68 -8.31 0.25 -10.67
CA CYS A 68 -7.43 -0.80 -11.19
C CYS A 68 -8.03 -2.19 -10.92
N GLN A 69 -8.15 -3.00 -11.98
CA GLN A 69 -8.53 -4.41 -11.86
C GLN A 69 -7.30 -5.30 -11.84
N ASN A 70 -7.20 -6.19 -10.85
CA ASN A 70 -6.16 -7.22 -10.80
C ASN A 70 -6.57 -8.42 -11.65
N ILE A 71 -5.63 -8.95 -12.43
CA ILE A 71 -5.82 -10.17 -13.23
C ILE A 71 -4.57 -11.02 -13.15
N PHE A 72 -4.67 -12.22 -12.59
CA PHE A 72 -3.63 -13.22 -12.66
C PHE A 72 -3.70 -13.92 -14.03
N VAL A 73 -2.59 -13.92 -14.78
CA VAL A 73 -2.55 -14.45 -16.15
C VAL A 73 -2.17 -15.93 -16.13
N HIS A 74 -3.17 -16.80 -16.14
CA HIS A 74 -2.99 -18.23 -16.29
C HIS A 74 -3.34 -18.69 -17.72
N ASP A 75 -4.42 -18.15 -18.29
CA ASP A 75 -4.89 -18.38 -19.67
C ASP A 75 -4.98 -17.02 -20.36
N LEU A 76 -4.33 -16.88 -21.52
CA LEU A 76 -4.20 -15.60 -22.21
C LEU A 76 -5.54 -15.07 -22.73
N GLU A 77 -6.35 -15.94 -23.33
CA GLU A 77 -7.61 -15.53 -23.94
C GLU A 77 -8.64 -15.16 -22.86
N LYS A 78 -8.75 -15.98 -21.82
CA LYS A 78 -9.63 -15.68 -20.67
C LYS A 78 -9.19 -14.41 -19.95
N SER A 79 -7.88 -14.21 -19.73
CA SER A 79 -7.36 -13.01 -19.09
C SER A 79 -7.60 -11.75 -19.92
N ASN A 80 -7.46 -11.85 -21.25
CA ASN A 80 -7.79 -10.76 -22.18
C ASN A 80 -9.29 -10.42 -22.15
N LEU A 81 -10.18 -11.43 -22.24
CA LEU A 81 -11.64 -11.23 -22.17
C LEU A 81 -12.04 -10.61 -20.83
N ARG A 82 -11.47 -11.08 -19.72
CA ARG A 82 -11.72 -10.50 -18.38
C ARG A 82 -11.24 -9.05 -18.29
N ALA A 83 -10.12 -8.70 -18.92
CA ALA A 83 -9.65 -7.31 -18.98
C ALA A 83 -10.61 -6.43 -19.79
N ILE A 84 -11.06 -6.88 -20.96
CA ILE A 84 -12.04 -6.15 -21.78
C ILE A 84 -13.35 -5.95 -21.02
N ASP A 85 -13.90 -7.00 -20.39
CA ASP A 85 -15.11 -6.91 -19.58
C ASP A 85 -14.96 -5.93 -18.42
N SER A 86 -13.83 -6.00 -17.71
CA SER A 86 -13.54 -5.09 -16.59
C SER A 86 -13.49 -3.62 -17.03
N ILE A 87 -12.88 -3.33 -18.19
CA ILE A 87 -12.80 -1.98 -18.75
C ILE A 87 -14.21 -1.51 -19.16
N ASN A 88 -14.99 -2.34 -19.82
CA ASN A 88 -16.36 -2.02 -20.22
C ASN A 88 -17.27 -1.77 -19.02
N ARG A 89 -16.88 -2.28 -17.84
CA ARG A 89 -17.59 -2.10 -16.56
C ARG A 89 -16.90 -1.09 -15.63
N GLY A 90 -16.08 -0.20 -16.16
CA GLY A 90 -15.55 0.97 -15.46
C GLY A 90 -14.17 0.83 -14.85
N ALA A 91 -13.40 -0.24 -15.11
CA ALA A 91 -11.98 -0.24 -14.79
C ALA A 91 -11.23 0.73 -15.72
N GLU A 92 -10.33 1.53 -15.16
CA GLU A 92 -9.53 2.53 -15.87
C GLU A 92 -8.06 2.10 -16.02
N SER A 93 -7.71 1.02 -15.36
CA SER A 93 -6.40 0.38 -15.44
C SER A 93 -6.50 -1.12 -15.15
N ILE A 94 -5.55 -1.88 -15.67
CA ILE A 94 -5.43 -3.31 -15.45
C ILE A 94 -4.05 -3.62 -14.90
N ARG A 95 -3.98 -4.42 -13.84
CA ARG A 95 -2.73 -4.96 -13.30
C ARG A 95 -2.66 -6.45 -13.57
N PHE A 96 -1.85 -6.83 -14.55
CA PHE A 96 -1.58 -8.23 -14.89
C PHE A 96 -0.44 -8.78 -14.05
N THR A 97 -0.66 -9.89 -13.37
CA THR A 97 0.41 -10.69 -12.76
C THR A 97 0.82 -11.80 -13.71
N ILE A 98 2.10 -11.84 -14.08
CA ILE A 98 2.64 -12.74 -15.12
C ILE A 98 3.81 -13.54 -14.52
N GLU A 99 3.71 -14.86 -14.62
CA GLU A 99 4.73 -15.79 -14.15
C GLU A 99 5.57 -16.41 -15.28
N ASP A 100 5.04 -16.43 -16.53
CA ASP A 100 5.72 -17.01 -17.68
C ASP A 100 6.18 -15.93 -18.68
N GLU A 101 7.51 -15.79 -18.84
CA GLU A 101 8.13 -14.85 -19.80
C GLU A 101 7.91 -15.20 -21.27
N LYS A 102 7.47 -16.44 -21.56
CA LYS A 102 7.23 -16.92 -22.94
C LYS A 102 5.84 -16.58 -23.44
N MET A 103 4.99 -16.00 -22.62
CA MET A 103 3.62 -15.67 -23.01
C MET A 103 3.56 -14.72 -24.21
N GLU A 104 2.51 -14.86 -25.02
CA GLU A 104 2.26 -14.02 -26.19
C GLU A 104 1.57 -12.70 -25.79
N LEU A 105 2.36 -11.65 -25.59
CA LEU A 105 1.89 -10.31 -25.20
C LEU A 105 0.77 -9.79 -26.12
N ALA A 106 0.89 -10.00 -27.44
CA ALA A 106 -0.09 -9.53 -28.42
C ALA A 106 -1.48 -10.16 -28.23
N LYS A 107 -1.56 -11.41 -27.76
CA LYS A 107 -2.84 -12.05 -27.43
C LYS A 107 -3.44 -11.46 -26.16
N LEU A 108 -2.62 -11.25 -25.12
CA LEU A 108 -3.08 -10.69 -23.85
C LEU A 108 -3.62 -9.26 -24.02
N LEU A 109 -2.97 -8.44 -24.85
CA LEU A 109 -3.33 -7.05 -25.08
C LEU A 109 -4.25 -6.79 -26.27
N LYS A 110 -4.75 -7.85 -26.93
CA LYS A 110 -5.60 -7.76 -28.10
C LYS A 110 -6.87 -6.94 -27.78
N ASN A 111 -7.17 -5.95 -28.62
CA ASN A 111 -8.36 -5.10 -28.53
C ASN A 111 -8.50 -4.26 -27.24
N LEU A 112 -7.47 -4.17 -26.42
CA LEU A 112 -7.49 -3.24 -25.28
C LEU A 112 -7.27 -1.79 -25.77
N PRO A 113 -8.02 -0.81 -25.25
CA PRO A 113 -7.86 0.61 -25.61
C PRO A 113 -6.66 1.23 -24.87
N LEU A 114 -5.44 0.88 -25.30
CA LEU A 114 -4.18 1.21 -24.63
C LEU A 114 -3.91 2.71 -24.50
N ASP A 115 -4.53 3.53 -25.35
CA ASP A 115 -4.49 5.00 -25.31
C ASP A 115 -5.34 5.61 -24.19
N LYS A 116 -6.30 4.84 -23.64
CA LYS A 116 -7.28 5.30 -22.63
C LYS A 116 -7.02 4.74 -21.25
N ILE A 117 -6.40 3.56 -21.17
CA ILE A 117 -6.18 2.84 -19.91
C ILE A 117 -4.70 2.83 -19.52
N THR A 118 -4.43 2.56 -18.25
CA THR A 118 -3.08 2.26 -17.76
C THR A 118 -2.91 0.77 -17.57
N ILE A 119 -1.78 0.22 -18.00
CA ILE A 119 -1.43 -1.19 -17.77
C ILE A 119 -0.26 -1.26 -16.78
N TYR A 120 -0.40 -2.13 -15.79
CA TYR A 120 0.66 -2.54 -14.87
C TYR A 120 0.97 -4.01 -15.12
N PHE A 121 2.25 -4.34 -15.27
CA PHE A 121 2.73 -5.70 -15.34
C PHE A 121 3.51 -6.03 -14.07
N ASN A 122 2.95 -6.85 -13.19
CA ASN A 122 3.67 -7.43 -12.07
C ASN A 122 4.34 -8.71 -12.56
N LEU A 123 5.66 -8.65 -12.75
CA LEU A 123 6.43 -9.73 -13.36
C LEU A 123 7.13 -10.56 -12.29
N SER A 124 6.93 -11.88 -12.30
CA SER A 124 7.61 -12.84 -11.42
C SER A 124 8.98 -13.28 -11.97
N PHE A 125 9.50 -12.57 -12.96
CA PHE A 125 10.77 -12.83 -13.63
C PHE A 125 11.45 -11.52 -14.05
N LEU A 126 12.74 -11.60 -14.36
CA LEU A 126 13.54 -10.47 -14.84
C LEU A 126 14.08 -10.81 -16.23
N SER A 127 13.42 -10.30 -17.28
CA SER A 127 13.73 -10.63 -18.69
C SER A 127 13.83 -9.35 -19.54
N ILE A 128 15.01 -9.14 -20.13
CA ILE A 128 15.27 -8.05 -21.08
C ILE A 128 14.40 -8.22 -22.32
N ASP A 129 14.36 -9.43 -22.87
CA ASP A 129 13.62 -9.75 -24.08
C ASP A 129 12.12 -9.48 -23.94
N PHE A 130 11.55 -9.79 -22.78
CA PHE A 130 10.14 -9.54 -22.51
C PHE A 130 9.83 -8.03 -22.45
N ILE A 131 10.67 -7.25 -21.77
CA ILE A 131 10.51 -5.80 -21.70
C ILE A 131 10.71 -5.13 -23.07
N GLN A 132 11.67 -5.61 -23.87
CA GLN A 132 11.86 -5.12 -25.24
C GLN A 132 10.65 -5.42 -26.13
N LYS A 133 10.02 -6.61 -26.00
CA LYS A 133 8.77 -6.91 -26.68
C LYS A 133 7.64 -5.95 -26.28
N ILE A 134 7.53 -5.59 -25.00
CA ILE A 134 6.57 -4.56 -24.55
C ILE A 134 6.90 -3.21 -25.20
N ALA A 135 8.16 -2.77 -25.13
CA ALA A 135 8.59 -1.48 -25.67
C ALA A 135 8.31 -1.36 -27.18
N VAL A 136 8.62 -2.41 -27.94
CA VAL A 136 8.32 -2.48 -29.38
C VAL A 136 6.81 -2.47 -29.63
N PHE A 137 6.04 -3.27 -28.88
CA PHE A 137 4.60 -3.37 -29.05
C PHE A 137 3.86 -2.04 -28.84
N VAL A 138 4.39 -1.18 -27.96
CA VAL A 138 3.74 0.11 -27.61
C VAL A 138 4.36 1.32 -28.27
N LYS A 139 5.42 1.15 -29.06
CA LYS A 139 6.23 2.25 -29.62
C LYS A 139 5.41 3.35 -30.30
N ASP A 140 4.40 2.92 -31.10
CA ASP A 140 3.56 3.84 -31.87
C ASP A 140 2.16 4.02 -31.24
N LYS A 141 1.99 3.59 -29.99
CA LYS A 141 0.74 3.69 -29.24
C LYS A 141 0.92 4.68 -28.12
N ASN A 142 -0.04 5.56 -27.90
CA ASN A 142 -0.06 6.44 -26.74
C ASN A 142 -0.45 5.66 -25.47
N ALA A 143 0.35 4.63 -25.14
CA ALA A 143 0.06 3.68 -24.07
C ALA A 143 0.83 4.05 -22.80
N LYS A 144 0.15 4.05 -21.65
CA LYS A 144 0.76 4.24 -20.35
C LYS A 144 0.98 2.89 -19.68
N ILE A 145 2.24 2.46 -19.65
CA ILE A 145 2.61 1.12 -19.14
C ILE A 145 3.67 1.23 -18.04
N TYR A 146 3.45 0.46 -16.98
CA TYR A 146 4.38 0.24 -15.88
C TYR A 146 4.74 -1.24 -15.83
N CYS A 147 6.04 -1.54 -15.81
CA CYS A 147 6.57 -2.88 -15.63
C CYS A 147 7.15 -2.97 -14.23
N ASN A 148 6.39 -3.52 -13.29
CA ASN A 148 6.77 -3.56 -11.89
C ASN A 148 7.85 -4.63 -11.67
N LEU A 149 9.12 -4.23 -11.76
CA LEU A 149 10.29 -5.06 -11.48
C LEU A 149 10.91 -4.62 -10.16
N ASP A 150 11.03 -5.56 -9.23
CA ASP A 150 11.56 -5.33 -7.89
C ASP A 150 12.45 -6.49 -7.43
N PRO A 151 13.73 -6.53 -7.89
CA PRO A 151 14.68 -7.57 -7.45
C PRO A 151 14.92 -7.62 -5.94
N ILE A 152 14.95 -6.47 -5.27
CA ILE A 152 15.12 -6.42 -3.81
C ILE A 152 13.86 -6.92 -3.11
N GLY A 153 12.68 -6.53 -3.57
CA GLY A 153 11.39 -7.04 -3.08
C GLY A 153 11.24 -8.54 -3.31
N GLN A 154 11.73 -9.06 -4.44
CA GLN A 154 11.80 -10.50 -4.71
C GLN A 154 12.70 -11.22 -3.69
N LEU A 155 13.90 -10.70 -3.42
CA LEU A 155 14.79 -11.22 -2.38
C LEU A 155 14.10 -11.19 -1.00
N ALA A 156 13.47 -10.08 -0.65
CA ALA A 156 12.79 -9.92 0.64
C ALA A 156 11.64 -10.91 0.81
N LYS A 157 10.84 -11.13 -0.24
CA LYS A 157 9.64 -11.98 -0.22
C LYS A 157 9.96 -13.47 -0.35
N GLU A 158 10.86 -13.83 -1.27
CA GLU A 158 11.14 -15.22 -1.59
C GLU A 158 12.43 -15.75 -0.94
N GLY A 159 13.25 -14.86 -0.40
CA GLY A 159 14.57 -15.19 0.15
C GLY A 159 15.64 -15.45 -0.90
N ASN A 160 15.32 -15.29 -2.17
CA ASN A 160 16.20 -15.48 -3.32
C ASN A 160 15.98 -14.37 -4.36
N TRP A 161 17.02 -14.03 -5.11
CA TRP A 161 16.96 -13.15 -6.26
C TRP A 161 16.19 -13.80 -7.43
N PHE A 162 15.82 -13.02 -8.43
CA PHE A 162 15.35 -13.58 -9.73
C PHE A 162 16.41 -14.44 -10.39
N THR A 163 17.69 -14.00 -10.33
CA THR A 163 18.84 -14.75 -10.81
C THR A 163 19.77 -15.08 -9.63
N THR A 164 20.75 -15.94 -9.85
CA THR A 164 21.60 -16.46 -8.75
C THR A 164 22.47 -15.42 -8.04
N LYS A 165 22.77 -14.27 -8.70
CA LYS A 165 23.73 -13.28 -8.19
C LYS A 165 23.10 -11.89 -8.09
N GLU A 166 23.32 -11.19 -6.98
CA GLU A 166 22.90 -9.80 -6.78
C GLU A 166 23.30 -8.92 -7.96
N LYS A 167 24.59 -8.88 -8.32
CA LYS A 167 25.11 -8.04 -9.39
C LYS A 167 24.35 -8.26 -10.71
N THR A 168 24.09 -9.50 -11.09
CA THR A 168 23.36 -9.82 -12.32
C THR A 168 21.97 -9.23 -12.34
N ASN A 169 21.25 -9.20 -11.19
CA ASN A 169 19.93 -8.61 -11.11
C ASN A 169 19.96 -7.09 -11.37
N PHE A 170 20.93 -6.38 -10.77
CA PHE A 170 21.05 -4.93 -10.97
C PHE A 170 21.58 -4.59 -12.37
N ASP A 171 22.56 -5.34 -12.89
CA ASP A 171 23.06 -5.15 -14.27
C ASP A 171 21.94 -5.34 -15.28
N THR A 172 21.09 -6.38 -15.10
CA THR A 172 19.95 -6.65 -15.96
C THR A 172 18.89 -5.53 -15.84
N LEU A 173 18.54 -5.10 -14.63
CA LEU A 173 17.57 -4.02 -14.44
C LEU A 173 18.06 -2.70 -15.02
N ASN A 174 19.36 -2.40 -14.88
CA ASN A 174 19.96 -1.21 -15.47
C ASN A 174 19.95 -1.25 -17.00
N LEU A 175 20.23 -2.41 -17.60
CA LEU A 175 20.12 -2.61 -19.04
C LEU A 175 18.68 -2.45 -19.52
N ILE A 176 17.69 -2.98 -18.79
CA ILE A 176 16.27 -2.81 -19.06
C ILE A 176 15.90 -1.33 -19.05
N ALA A 177 16.27 -0.58 -18.00
CA ALA A 177 15.99 0.85 -17.89
C ALA A 177 16.60 1.66 -19.04
N THR A 178 17.79 1.26 -19.51
CA THR A 178 18.49 1.90 -20.64
C THR A 178 17.86 1.58 -21.99
N THR A 179 17.44 0.34 -22.20
CA THR A 179 16.90 -0.13 -23.48
C THR A 179 15.42 0.17 -23.69
N ALA A 180 14.68 0.43 -22.60
CA ALA A 180 13.27 0.79 -22.62
C ALA A 180 13.00 2.12 -21.86
N PRO A 181 13.61 3.26 -22.26
CA PRO A 181 13.60 4.50 -21.51
C PRO A 181 12.21 5.14 -21.38
N ASN A 182 11.24 4.69 -22.19
CA ASN A 182 9.85 5.18 -22.16
C ASN A 182 8.94 4.35 -21.24
N LEU A 183 9.45 3.28 -20.65
CA LEU A 183 8.71 2.44 -19.71
C LEU A 183 9.19 2.71 -18.28
N SER A 184 8.25 2.81 -17.35
CA SER A 184 8.56 2.71 -15.92
C SER A 184 8.84 1.25 -15.60
N VAL A 185 10.06 0.94 -15.16
CA VAL A 185 10.52 -0.46 -14.98
C VAL A 185 10.96 -0.76 -13.55
N VAL A 186 10.92 0.22 -12.66
CA VAL A 186 11.30 0.04 -11.25
C VAL A 186 10.10 0.15 -10.37
N SER A 187 9.90 -0.83 -9.51
CA SER A 187 8.89 -0.80 -8.47
C SER A 187 9.44 -1.16 -7.11
N ILE A 188 8.67 -0.85 -6.08
CA ILE A 188 8.95 -1.15 -4.69
C ILE A 188 7.69 -1.77 -4.09
N ASN A 189 7.77 -3.04 -3.72
CA ASN A 189 6.70 -3.76 -3.04
C ASN A 189 6.64 -3.39 -1.55
N ALA A 190 6.19 -2.18 -1.26
CA ALA A 190 6.00 -1.70 0.11
C ALA A 190 4.88 -2.43 0.85
N GLY A 191 3.92 -2.99 0.11
CA GLY A 191 2.82 -3.78 0.67
C GLY A 191 3.29 -5.03 1.41
N LEU A 192 4.42 -5.61 1.02
CA LEU A 192 5.05 -6.74 1.72
C LEU A 192 5.34 -6.39 3.19
N TYR A 193 5.87 -5.21 3.45
CA TYR A 193 6.23 -4.79 4.82
C TYR A 193 4.99 -4.67 5.71
N GLN A 194 3.93 -4.04 5.21
CA GLN A 194 2.66 -3.91 5.93
C GLN A 194 1.99 -5.26 6.17
N ASN A 195 1.88 -6.09 5.15
CA ASN A 195 1.27 -7.42 5.27
C ASN A 195 2.05 -8.35 6.22
N ALA A 196 3.33 -8.07 6.44
CA ALA A 196 4.17 -8.78 7.41
C ALA A 196 4.11 -8.17 8.82
N GLY A 197 3.47 -7.00 9.01
CA GLY A 197 3.25 -6.37 10.31
C GLY A 197 4.19 -5.22 10.67
N ALA A 198 4.86 -4.61 9.68
CA ALA A 198 5.58 -3.36 9.90
C ALA A 198 4.60 -2.24 10.28
N ASN A 199 4.94 -1.41 11.28
CA ASN A 199 4.19 -0.19 11.57
C ASN A 199 4.40 0.89 10.48
N MET A 200 3.60 1.96 10.49
CA MET A 200 3.63 2.93 9.38
C MET A 200 4.95 3.67 9.24
N VAL A 201 5.66 3.95 10.33
CA VAL A 201 7.01 4.53 10.29
C VAL A 201 7.98 3.60 9.58
N GLN A 202 7.95 2.30 9.91
CA GLN A 202 8.76 1.28 9.26
C GLN A 202 8.39 1.13 7.77
N GLN A 203 7.10 1.12 7.43
CA GLN A 203 6.64 1.02 6.05
C GLN A 203 7.21 2.16 5.19
N ILE A 204 7.13 3.41 5.66
CA ILE A 204 7.68 4.57 4.96
C ILE A 204 9.21 4.47 4.87
N ALA A 205 9.89 4.29 5.99
CA ALA A 205 11.35 4.28 6.04
C ALA A 205 11.97 3.15 5.19
N TYR A 206 11.41 1.95 5.27
CA TYR A 206 11.87 0.80 4.46
C TYR A 206 11.60 1.01 2.98
N SER A 207 10.45 1.58 2.61
CA SER A 207 10.16 1.90 1.21
C SER A 207 11.14 2.93 0.64
N LEU A 208 11.52 3.93 1.43
CA LEU A 208 12.49 4.95 1.03
C LEU A 208 13.91 4.40 0.96
N ALA A 209 14.34 3.61 1.95
CA ALA A 209 15.66 2.98 1.94
C ALA A 209 15.78 1.96 0.79
N HIS A 210 14.71 1.24 0.48
CA HIS A 210 14.61 0.37 -0.68
C HIS A 210 14.75 1.17 -1.99
N ALA A 211 14.06 2.32 -2.13
CA ALA A 211 14.21 3.21 -3.27
C ALA A 211 15.65 3.76 -3.39
N ASN A 212 16.25 4.09 -2.24
CA ASN A 212 17.63 4.59 -2.17
C ASN A 212 18.66 3.57 -2.71
N GLU A 213 18.41 2.27 -2.48
CA GLU A 213 19.25 1.22 -3.07
C GLU A 213 19.20 1.25 -4.61
N TYR A 214 18.04 1.53 -5.21
CA TYR A 214 17.91 1.68 -6.66
C TYR A 214 18.57 2.97 -7.16
N PHE A 215 18.41 4.09 -6.48
CA PHE A 215 19.09 5.33 -6.85
C PHE A 215 20.62 5.18 -6.84
N ASN A 216 21.17 4.44 -5.89
CA ASN A 216 22.62 4.20 -5.79
C ASN A 216 23.18 3.25 -6.87
N ARG A 217 22.34 2.40 -7.47
CA ARG A 217 22.80 1.31 -8.37
C ARG A 217 22.38 1.46 -9.82
N LEU A 218 21.35 2.26 -10.09
CA LEU A 218 20.84 2.45 -11.45
C LEU A 218 21.27 3.82 -11.98
N THR A 219 21.85 3.81 -13.18
CA THR A 219 22.42 5.04 -13.79
C THR A 219 21.42 5.81 -14.65
N ASN A 220 20.36 5.16 -15.13
CA ASN A 220 19.43 5.72 -16.12
C ASN A 220 17.97 5.64 -15.66
N LEU A 221 17.67 6.22 -14.49
CA LEU A 221 16.29 6.36 -14.02
C LEU A 221 15.67 7.63 -14.59
N SER A 222 14.81 7.48 -15.60
CA SER A 222 14.12 8.61 -16.28
C SER A 222 12.60 8.57 -16.11
N GLN A 223 12.06 7.47 -15.60
CA GLN A 223 10.63 7.25 -15.43
C GLN A 223 10.24 7.15 -13.96
N PRO A 224 8.96 7.39 -13.61
CA PRO A 224 8.48 7.26 -12.24
C PRO A 224 8.82 5.91 -11.61
N ILE A 225 9.17 5.91 -10.32
CA ILE A 225 9.25 4.69 -9.52
C ILE A 225 7.85 4.37 -9.01
N VAL A 226 7.43 3.10 -9.17
CA VAL A 226 6.13 2.62 -8.69
C VAL A 226 6.25 2.10 -7.27
N PHE A 227 5.45 2.65 -6.36
CA PHE A 227 5.29 2.12 -5.01
C PHE A 227 3.99 1.32 -4.94
N GLU A 228 4.09 0.00 -4.74
CA GLU A 228 2.96 -0.86 -4.46
C GLU A 228 2.73 -0.86 -2.95
N VAL A 229 1.77 -0.05 -2.50
CA VAL A 229 1.51 0.20 -1.08
C VAL A 229 0.24 -0.53 -0.65
N SER A 230 0.24 -1.11 0.55
CA SER A 230 -0.98 -1.56 1.19
C SER A 230 -1.53 -0.50 2.15
N VAL A 231 -2.84 -0.53 2.39
CA VAL A 231 -3.54 0.35 3.35
C VAL A 231 -4.43 -0.48 4.29
N GLY A 232 -4.43 -0.10 5.56
CA GLY A 232 -5.18 -0.77 6.62
C GLY A 232 -6.32 0.09 7.17
N THR A 233 -6.78 -0.24 8.37
CA THR A 233 -7.98 0.33 8.97
C THR A 233 -7.80 1.69 9.62
N ASN A 234 -6.57 2.12 9.94
CA ASN A 234 -6.33 3.40 10.59
C ASN A 234 -6.45 4.56 9.59
N TYR A 235 -7.68 4.98 9.34
CA TYR A 235 -8.09 5.84 8.24
C TYR A 235 -7.25 7.11 8.07
N PHE A 236 -7.08 7.91 9.13
CA PHE A 236 -6.36 9.18 9.06
C PHE A 236 -4.84 8.98 8.97
N PHE A 237 -4.33 7.96 9.65
CA PHE A 237 -2.92 7.60 9.56
C PHE A 237 -2.54 7.07 8.16
N GLU A 238 -3.43 6.33 7.50
CA GLU A 238 -3.21 5.87 6.13
C GLU A 238 -3.17 7.03 5.13
N ILE A 239 -4.04 8.04 5.29
CA ILE A 239 -3.95 9.29 4.51
C ILE A 239 -2.59 9.94 4.71
N ALA A 240 -2.19 10.12 5.97
CA ALA A 240 -0.93 10.76 6.35
C ALA A 240 0.30 9.95 5.88
N LYS A 241 0.24 8.61 5.92
CA LYS A 241 1.30 7.71 5.44
C LYS A 241 1.62 7.93 3.97
N LEU A 242 0.59 7.94 3.11
CA LEU A 242 0.79 8.14 1.67
C LEU A 242 1.35 9.54 1.38
N ARG A 243 0.88 10.55 2.10
CA ARG A 243 1.38 11.92 2.02
C ARG A 243 2.84 12.01 2.46
N ALA A 244 3.19 11.41 3.60
CA ALA A 244 4.55 11.38 4.14
C ALA A 244 5.52 10.63 3.20
N LEU A 245 5.10 9.51 2.63
CA LEU A 245 5.90 8.75 1.64
C LEU A 245 6.22 9.63 0.43
N ARG A 246 5.23 10.31 -0.15
CA ARG A 246 5.43 11.18 -1.31
C ARG A 246 6.34 12.37 -0.98
N LEU A 247 6.13 12.99 0.18
CA LEU A 247 6.94 14.12 0.66
C LEU A 247 8.42 13.72 0.74
N LEU A 248 8.72 12.62 1.44
CA LEU A 248 10.09 12.18 1.65
C LEU A 248 10.73 11.63 0.37
N PHE A 249 9.97 10.91 -0.46
CA PHE A 249 10.49 10.47 -1.76
C PHE A 249 10.93 11.65 -2.63
N ASN A 250 10.11 12.71 -2.70
CA ASN A 250 10.46 13.90 -3.48
C ASN A 250 11.73 14.59 -2.95
N LEU A 251 11.96 14.56 -1.64
CA LEU A 251 13.19 15.10 -1.05
C LEU A 251 14.40 14.24 -1.44
N ILE A 252 14.31 12.91 -1.30
CA ILE A 252 15.41 11.99 -1.65
C ILE A 252 15.71 12.06 -3.14
N ALA A 253 14.71 12.02 -4.01
CA ALA A 253 14.92 12.10 -5.46
C ALA A 253 15.68 13.37 -5.89
N LYS A 254 15.41 14.50 -5.22
CA LYS A 254 16.14 15.77 -5.46
C LYS A 254 17.63 15.68 -5.08
N GLU A 255 17.99 14.96 -4.00
CA GLU A 255 19.40 14.75 -3.62
C GLU A 255 20.19 14.00 -4.71
N TYR A 256 19.52 13.16 -5.49
CA TYR A 256 20.08 12.47 -6.65
C TYR A 256 19.93 13.27 -7.97
N ASN A 257 19.48 14.53 -7.91
CA ASN A 257 19.17 15.35 -9.09
C ASN A 257 18.11 14.72 -10.02
N HIS A 258 17.25 13.90 -9.50
CA HIS A 258 16.12 13.31 -10.22
C HIS A 258 14.84 14.13 -9.99
N ASN A 259 14.13 14.38 -11.09
CA ASN A 259 12.76 14.94 -11.05
C ASN A 259 11.76 13.83 -11.39
N LEU A 260 11.73 12.80 -10.56
CA LEU A 260 10.87 11.63 -10.75
C LEU A 260 9.61 11.73 -9.89
N ASP A 261 8.48 11.35 -10.49
CA ASP A 261 7.24 11.21 -9.73
C ASP A 261 7.23 9.93 -8.88
N CYS A 262 6.70 10.06 -7.66
CA CYS A 262 6.33 8.94 -6.82
C CYS A 262 4.97 8.40 -7.30
N HIS A 263 4.97 7.33 -8.09
CA HIS A 263 3.73 6.73 -8.57
C HIS A 263 3.25 5.68 -7.57
N ILE A 264 2.13 5.95 -6.89
CA ILE A 264 1.60 5.09 -5.83
C ILE A 264 0.40 4.31 -6.35
N ILE A 265 0.51 2.99 -6.43
CA ILE A 265 -0.62 2.07 -6.59
C ILE A 265 -0.94 1.43 -5.24
N VAL A 266 -2.20 1.50 -4.84
CA VAL A 266 -2.64 1.02 -3.52
C VAL A 266 -3.52 -0.21 -3.64
N SER A 267 -3.34 -1.14 -2.70
CA SER A 267 -4.30 -2.21 -2.45
C SER A 267 -4.61 -2.30 -0.95
N PRO A 268 -5.84 -2.62 -0.55
CA PRO A 268 -6.14 -2.97 0.83
C PRO A 268 -5.22 -4.07 1.36
N THR A 269 -4.78 -3.94 2.61
CA THR A 269 -3.93 -4.97 3.24
C THR A 269 -4.69 -6.27 3.45
N LYS A 270 -4.00 -7.40 3.38
CA LYS A 270 -4.54 -8.71 3.75
C LYS A 270 -4.50 -8.93 5.27
N ARG A 271 -3.66 -8.18 6.00
CA ARG A 271 -3.37 -8.43 7.41
C ARG A 271 -4.59 -8.40 8.32
N ASN A 272 -5.56 -7.52 8.06
CA ASN A 272 -6.80 -7.34 8.81
C ASN A 272 -8.03 -8.00 8.15
N LYS A 273 -7.83 -8.83 7.13
CA LYS A 273 -8.95 -9.54 6.49
C LYS A 273 -9.20 -10.89 7.18
N THR A 274 -10.45 -11.33 7.13
CA THR A 274 -10.94 -12.50 7.87
C THR A 274 -11.67 -13.46 6.94
N ILE A 275 -11.64 -14.76 7.25
CA ILE A 275 -12.42 -15.78 6.53
C ILE A 275 -13.82 -15.94 7.11
N TYR A 276 -14.00 -15.72 8.41
CA TYR A 276 -15.32 -15.64 9.02
C TYR A 276 -15.86 -14.22 8.95
N GLU A 277 -17.19 -14.07 8.90
CA GLU A 277 -17.84 -12.77 8.72
C GLU A 277 -17.25 -12.01 7.51
N TYR A 278 -16.90 -12.75 6.48
CA TYR A 278 -16.13 -12.27 5.30
C TYR A 278 -16.79 -11.09 4.60
N ASN A 279 -18.12 -10.91 4.72
CA ASN A 279 -18.82 -9.75 4.17
C ASN A 279 -18.33 -8.43 4.82
N VAL A 280 -17.84 -8.47 6.07
CA VAL A 280 -17.25 -7.30 6.73
C VAL A 280 -15.98 -6.84 6.02
N ASN A 281 -15.30 -7.71 5.27
CA ASN A 281 -14.15 -7.31 4.45
C ASN A 281 -14.53 -6.28 3.40
N MET A 282 -15.77 -6.30 2.85
CA MET A 282 -16.25 -5.26 1.93
C MET A 282 -16.28 -3.87 2.60
N LEU A 283 -16.74 -3.81 3.85
CA LEU A 283 -16.79 -2.56 4.62
C LEU A 283 -15.37 -2.04 4.91
N ARG A 284 -14.46 -2.94 5.32
CA ARG A 284 -13.04 -2.61 5.57
C ARG A 284 -12.38 -2.05 4.31
N THR A 285 -12.49 -2.78 3.19
CA THR A 285 -11.85 -2.35 1.94
C THR A 285 -12.43 -1.04 1.40
N THR A 286 -13.70 -0.73 1.66
CA THR A 286 -14.29 0.57 1.26
C THR A 286 -13.60 1.73 1.98
N THR A 287 -13.48 1.68 3.31
CA THR A 287 -12.83 2.75 4.10
C THR A 287 -11.34 2.85 3.82
N GLU A 288 -10.66 1.72 3.59
CA GLU A 288 -9.26 1.67 3.18
C GLU A 288 -9.04 2.32 1.81
N CYS A 289 -9.91 2.06 0.83
CA CYS A 289 -9.86 2.72 -0.47
C CYS A 289 -10.16 4.23 -0.38
N MET A 290 -11.06 4.64 0.51
CA MET A 290 -11.29 6.07 0.78
C MET A 290 -10.03 6.76 1.27
N SER A 291 -9.33 6.17 2.25
CA SER A 291 -8.07 6.73 2.78
C SER A 291 -6.99 6.82 1.69
N ALA A 292 -6.93 5.81 0.79
CA ALA A 292 -6.01 5.80 -0.33
C ALA A 292 -6.25 6.95 -1.31
N ILE A 293 -7.52 7.23 -1.67
CA ILE A 293 -7.87 8.36 -2.55
C ILE A 293 -7.45 9.68 -1.89
N LEU A 294 -7.85 9.90 -0.65
CA LEU A 294 -7.56 11.14 0.08
C LEU A 294 -6.06 11.33 0.35
N GLY A 295 -5.31 10.24 0.50
CA GLY A 295 -3.85 10.23 0.62
C GLY A 295 -3.12 10.47 -0.71
N GLY A 296 -3.84 10.54 -1.83
CA GLY A 296 -3.28 10.86 -3.16
C GLY A 296 -2.70 9.66 -3.91
N ALA A 297 -3.27 8.47 -3.77
CA ALA A 297 -2.94 7.32 -4.61
C ALA A 297 -3.21 7.61 -6.09
N ASN A 298 -2.33 7.14 -6.98
CA ASN A 298 -2.49 7.29 -8.43
C ASN A 298 -3.43 6.22 -9.02
N ALA A 299 -3.41 5.02 -8.44
CA ALA A 299 -4.33 3.94 -8.81
C ALA A 299 -4.68 3.12 -7.56
N ILE A 300 -5.88 2.54 -7.56
CA ILE A 300 -6.36 1.69 -6.47
C ILE A 300 -6.84 0.38 -7.06
N ALA A 301 -6.20 -0.69 -6.62
CA ALA A 301 -6.55 -2.06 -6.95
C ALA A 301 -7.21 -2.70 -5.73
N ASN A 302 -8.53 -2.56 -5.63
CA ASN A 302 -9.27 -3.07 -4.49
C ASN A 302 -9.12 -4.59 -4.35
N LEU A 303 -9.16 -5.07 -3.11
CA LEU A 303 -9.13 -6.49 -2.79
C LEU A 303 -10.56 -7.03 -2.76
N THR A 304 -10.81 -8.17 -3.39
CA THR A 304 -12.11 -8.83 -3.29
C THR A 304 -12.34 -9.33 -1.86
N TYR A 305 -13.59 -9.32 -1.39
CA TYR A 305 -13.93 -9.67 0.00
C TYR A 305 -13.57 -11.12 0.36
N ASP A 306 -13.51 -11.98 -0.65
CA ASP A 306 -13.27 -13.42 -0.58
C ASP A 306 -11.86 -13.83 -1.04
N ALA A 307 -10.98 -12.89 -1.35
CA ALA A 307 -9.62 -13.12 -1.89
C ALA A 307 -8.72 -14.04 -1.04
N LEU A 308 -9.08 -14.28 0.23
CA LEU A 308 -8.31 -15.13 1.13
C LEU A 308 -8.56 -16.62 0.89
N TYR A 309 -9.77 -16.96 0.50
CA TYR A 309 -10.25 -18.34 0.51
C TYR A 309 -10.93 -18.80 -0.79
N HIS A 310 -11.32 -17.88 -1.68
CA HIS A 310 -11.80 -18.18 -3.03
C HIS A 310 -10.77 -17.79 -4.10
N LYS A 311 -10.80 -18.52 -5.19
CA LYS A 311 -10.17 -18.08 -6.45
C LYS A 311 -10.88 -16.84 -7.00
N ASP A 312 -10.17 -16.12 -7.85
CA ASP A 312 -10.74 -14.96 -8.55
C ASP A 312 -12.07 -15.34 -9.24
N ASN A 313 -13.12 -14.59 -8.95
CA ASN A 313 -14.46 -14.82 -9.48
C ASN A 313 -15.14 -13.52 -9.89
N GLU A 314 -16.15 -13.63 -10.78
CA GLU A 314 -16.84 -12.46 -11.34
C GLU A 314 -17.57 -11.63 -10.26
N PHE A 315 -18.17 -12.28 -9.29
CA PHE A 315 -18.92 -11.58 -8.24
C PHE A 315 -17.98 -10.75 -7.35
N GLY A 316 -16.91 -11.36 -6.85
CA GLY A 316 -15.90 -10.68 -6.03
C GLY A 316 -15.28 -9.50 -6.75
N ASP A 317 -14.86 -9.69 -8.01
CA ASP A 317 -14.31 -8.63 -8.86
C ASP A 317 -15.29 -7.48 -9.08
N ARG A 318 -16.55 -7.81 -9.35
CA ARG A 318 -17.59 -6.81 -9.57
C ARG A 318 -17.84 -5.98 -8.33
N ILE A 319 -17.96 -6.60 -7.15
CA ILE A 319 -18.16 -5.89 -5.90
C ILE A 319 -16.96 -5.00 -5.59
N ALA A 320 -15.73 -5.52 -5.67
CA ALA A 320 -14.52 -4.75 -5.41
C ALA A 320 -14.40 -3.51 -6.32
N ARG A 321 -14.75 -3.65 -7.60
CA ARG A 321 -14.78 -2.54 -8.56
C ARG A 321 -15.92 -1.57 -8.28
N ASN A 322 -17.11 -2.08 -7.97
CA ASN A 322 -18.27 -1.24 -7.66
C ASN A 322 -18.06 -0.37 -6.41
N GLN A 323 -17.33 -0.85 -5.39
CA GLN A 323 -16.96 -0.02 -4.25
C GLN A 323 -16.18 1.23 -4.70
N LEU A 324 -15.22 1.08 -5.62
CA LEU A 324 -14.45 2.21 -6.17
C LEU A 324 -15.30 3.11 -7.09
N LEU A 325 -16.22 2.52 -7.87
CA LEU A 325 -17.14 3.29 -8.72
C LEU A 325 -18.11 4.12 -7.89
N VAL A 326 -18.63 3.58 -6.78
CA VAL A 326 -19.45 4.32 -5.81
C VAL A 326 -18.67 5.49 -5.23
N LEU A 327 -17.44 5.26 -4.77
CA LEU A 327 -16.57 6.33 -4.25
C LEU A 327 -16.33 7.43 -5.29
N LYS A 328 -16.15 7.05 -6.56
CA LYS A 328 -15.88 8.01 -7.64
C LYS A 328 -17.12 8.76 -8.09
N HIS A 329 -18.21 8.06 -8.37
CA HIS A 329 -19.37 8.62 -9.07
C HIS A 329 -20.52 9.04 -8.17
N GLU A 330 -20.71 8.38 -7.01
CA GLU A 330 -21.78 8.68 -6.08
C GLU A 330 -21.30 9.48 -4.87
N SER A 331 -20.07 9.23 -4.40
CA SER A 331 -19.47 9.94 -3.27
C SER A 331 -18.54 11.10 -3.69
N TYR A 332 -18.37 11.34 -4.98
CA TYR A 332 -17.68 12.50 -5.57
C TYR A 332 -16.22 12.68 -5.13
N PHE A 333 -15.50 11.60 -4.83
CA PHE A 333 -14.08 11.64 -4.44
C PHE A 333 -13.14 12.12 -5.56
N ASP A 334 -13.64 12.25 -6.78
CA ASP A 334 -12.91 12.73 -7.97
C ASP A 334 -13.12 14.23 -8.26
N LYS A 335 -13.63 15.02 -7.32
CA LYS A 335 -13.94 16.46 -7.58
C LYS A 335 -12.88 17.42 -7.07
N VAL A 336 -12.10 17.03 -6.06
CA VAL A 336 -11.07 17.88 -5.45
C VAL A 336 -9.72 17.13 -5.43
N ASN A 337 -8.65 17.79 -5.91
CA ASN A 337 -7.33 17.17 -6.01
C ASN A 337 -6.62 16.97 -4.66
N ASN A 338 -6.90 17.84 -3.70
CA ASN A 338 -6.21 17.91 -2.42
C ASN A 338 -7.17 18.01 -1.22
N PRO A 339 -8.14 17.09 -1.08
CA PRO A 339 -9.21 17.20 -0.08
C PRO A 339 -8.70 17.09 1.37
N ALA A 340 -7.50 16.58 1.60
CA ALA A 340 -6.89 16.44 2.92
C ALA A 340 -5.96 17.60 3.30
N ASP A 341 -5.61 18.48 2.35
CA ASP A 341 -4.68 19.58 2.60
C ASP A 341 -5.29 20.62 3.54
N GLY A 342 -4.47 21.15 4.46
CA GLY A 342 -4.88 22.17 5.43
C GLY A 342 -5.71 21.65 6.59
N SER A 343 -6.03 20.37 6.66
CA SER A 343 -6.58 19.74 7.87
C SER A 343 -5.48 19.66 8.93
N TYR A 344 -5.64 20.41 10.01
CA TYR A 344 -4.62 20.50 11.08
C TYR A 344 -4.19 19.12 11.60
N TYR A 345 -5.14 18.22 11.78
CA TYR A 345 -4.86 16.86 12.23
C TYR A 345 -4.03 16.07 11.20
N ILE A 346 -4.45 16.06 9.93
CA ILE A 346 -3.75 15.31 8.87
C ILE A 346 -2.37 15.88 8.60
N GLU A 347 -2.22 17.22 8.59
CA GLU A 347 -0.90 17.84 8.41
C GLU A 347 0.03 17.51 9.58
N SER A 348 -0.47 17.54 10.81
CA SER A 348 0.31 17.14 12.00
C SER A 348 0.74 15.68 11.92
N LEU A 349 -0.16 14.76 11.55
CA LEU A 349 0.19 13.34 11.37
C LEU A 349 1.19 13.13 10.24
N THR A 350 1.00 13.81 9.10
CA THR A 350 1.90 13.74 7.95
C THR A 350 3.33 14.12 8.34
N ASN A 351 3.47 15.24 9.05
CA ASN A 351 4.77 15.74 9.50
C ASN A 351 5.43 14.80 10.52
N GLN A 352 4.68 14.35 11.52
CA GLN A 352 5.21 13.43 12.55
C GLN A 352 5.63 12.07 11.96
N LEU A 353 4.83 11.50 11.06
CA LEU A 353 5.20 10.27 10.36
C LEU A 353 6.43 10.48 9.47
N ALA A 354 6.51 11.60 8.76
CA ALA A 354 7.65 11.93 7.91
C ALA A 354 8.93 12.10 8.73
N GLU A 355 8.87 12.85 9.84
CA GLU A 355 10.04 13.07 10.73
C GLU A 355 10.55 11.74 11.30
N LYS A 356 9.66 10.91 11.87
CA LYS A 356 10.05 9.62 12.44
C LYS A 356 10.59 8.65 11.37
N ALA A 357 9.96 8.61 10.21
CA ALA A 357 10.41 7.79 9.11
C ALA A 357 11.78 8.25 8.55
N LEU A 358 12.02 9.56 8.50
CA LEU A 358 13.31 10.12 8.09
C LEU A 358 14.42 9.77 9.09
N VAL A 359 14.14 9.80 10.38
CA VAL A 359 15.10 9.37 11.42
C VAL A 359 15.46 7.89 11.22
N LEU A 360 14.46 7.02 11.05
CA LEU A 360 14.70 5.59 10.83
C LEU A 360 15.42 5.35 9.49
N PHE A 361 15.06 6.05 8.42
CA PHE A 361 15.76 6.00 7.14
C PHE A 361 17.23 6.35 7.29
N LYS A 362 17.57 7.45 7.96
CA LYS A 362 18.96 7.85 8.20
C LYS A 362 19.73 6.83 9.03
N ASP A 363 19.10 6.21 10.02
CA ASP A 363 19.70 5.13 10.81
C ASP A 363 19.99 3.91 9.94
N ILE A 364 19.08 3.51 9.05
CA ILE A 364 19.30 2.41 8.10
C ILE A 364 20.51 2.71 7.20
N GLU A 365 20.59 3.91 6.63
CA GLU A 365 21.69 4.29 5.73
C GLU A 365 23.03 4.39 6.48
N ALA A 366 23.06 4.94 7.68
CA ALA A 366 24.27 5.03 8.51
C ALA A 366 24.81 3.64 8.90
N ASN A 367 23.94 2.63 8.98
CA ASN A 367 24.32 1.24 9.30
C ASN A 367 24.54 0.37 8.05
N GLY A 368 24.70 0.96 6.89
CA GLY A 368 25.13 0.31 5.64
C GLY A 368 24.03 0.03 4.63
N GLY A 369 22.87 0.66 4.78
CA GLY A 369 21.76 0.64 3.84
C GLY A 369 20.79 -0.52 4.01
N PHE A 370 19.70 -0.44 3.25
CA PHE A 370 18.59 -1.38 3.35
C PHE A 370 18.99 -2.82 3.00
N LEU A 371 19.73 -3.00 1.91
CA LEU A 371 20.08 -4.34 1.41
C LEU A 371 21.01 -5.08 2.35
N LYS A 372 21.98 -4.38 2.97
CA LYS A 372 22.85 -4.99 3.99
C LYS A 372 22.02 -5.46 5.19
N GLN A 373 21.17 -4.59 5.73
CA GLN A 373 20.32 -4.94 6.88
C GLN A 373 19.30 -6.04 6.56
N LEU A 374 18.82 -6.10 5.32
CA LEU A 374 17.96 -7.19 4.84
C LEU A 374 18.73 -8.53 4.83
N ASN A 375 19.95 -8.55 4.30
CA ASN A 375 20.82 -9.73 4.28
C ASN A 375 21.20 -10.22 5.68
N GLU A 376 21.41 -9.31 6.61
CA GLU A 376 21.71 -9.59 8.03
C GLU A 376 20.45 -9.98 8.84
N GLY A 377 19.25 -9.94 8.23
CA GLY A 377 17.97 -10.28 8.87
C GLY A 377 17.46 -9.22 9.86
N ILE A 378 18.08 -8.04 9.92
CA ILE A 378 17.69 -6.95 10.83
C ILE A 378 16.31 -6.42 10.47
N ILE A 379 16.07 -6.13 9.20
CA ILE A 379 14.77 -5.63 8.71
C ILE A 379 13.64 -6.61 9.07
N LYS A 380 13.83 -7.91 8.77
CA LYS A 380 12.85 -8.94 9.11
C LYS A 380 12.56 -9.00 10.61
N ARG A 381 13.60 -9.00 11.45
CA ARG A 381 13.45 -9.02 12.91
C ARG A 381 12.67 -7.82 13.41
N LYS A 382 12.96 -6.61 12.90
CA LYS A 382 12.26 -5.38 13.30
C LYS A 382 10.78 -5.38 12.86
N ILE A 383 10.46 -5.93 11.71
CA ILE A 383 9.07 -6.14 11.28
C ILE A 383 8.39 -7.15 12.23
N GLN A 384 9.06 -8.24 12.57
CA GLN A 384 8.50 -9.24 13.49
C GLN A 384 8.23 -8.66 14.89
N GLU A 385 9.16 -7.88 15.45
CA GLU A 385 8.96 -7.17 16.73
C GLU A 385 7.72 -6.27 16.71
N SER A 386 7.46 -5.59 15.58
CA SER A 386 6.24 -4.78 15.41
C SER A 386 4.99 -5.64 15.26
N ALA A 387 5.08 -6.72 14.46
CA ALA A 387 3.97 -7.66 14.26
C ALA A 387 3.55 -8.37 15.54
N ASP A 388 4.51 -8.73 16.40
CA ASP A 388 4.24 -9.37 17.69
C ASP A 388 3.52 -8.42 18.64
N LYS A 389 3.91 -7.15 18.72
CA LYS A 389 3.20 -6.13 19.50
C LYS A 389 1.75 -5.93 19.03
N GLU A 390 1.52 -5.88 17.73
CA GLU A 390 0.18 -5.77 17.15
C GLU A 390 -0.65 -7.03 17.45
N GLN A 391 -0.04 -8.22 17.38
CA GLN A 391 -0.69 -9.48 17.74
C GLN A 391 -1.08 -9.52 19.24
N GLU A 392 -0.20 -9.05 20.12
CA GLU A 392 -0.51 -8.93 21.55
C GLU A 392 -1.72 -8.03 21.81
N LEU A 393 -1.82 -6.90 21.09
CA LEU A 393 -2.99 -6.01 21.19
C LEU A 393 -4.27 -6.68 20.67
N PHE A 394 -4.17 -7.45 19.59
CA PHE A 394 -5.28 -8.22 19.03
C PHE A 394 -5.72 -9.32 20.01
N ASP A 395 -4.80 -10.08 20.54
CA ASP A 395 -5.09 -11.19 21.49
C ASP A 395 -5.66 -10.65 22.81
N ALA A 396 -5.27 -9.43 23.23
CA ALA A 396 -5.83 -8.74 24.38
C ALA A 396 -7.17 -8.03 24.10
N GLY A 397 -7.70 -8.09 22.87
CA GLY A 397 -8.93 -7.42 22.45
C GLY A 397 -8.84 -5.89 22.40
N LYS A 398 -7.62 -5.32 22.37
CA LYS A 398 -7.37 -3.89 22.20
C LYS A 398 -7.34 -3.49 20.72
N GLU A 399 -6.75 -4.33 19.88
CA GLU A 399 -6.91 -4.24 18.43
C GLU A 399 -8.12 -5.09 18.03
N ILE A 400 -9.13 -4.46 17.42
CA ILE A 400 -10.43 -5.08 17.16
C ILE A 400 -10.58 -5.42 15.69
N LEU A 401 -10.90 -6.69 15.40
CA LEU A 401 -11.47 -7.12 14.14
C LEU A 401 -12.92 -7.59 14.36
N LEU A 402 -13.85 -6.76 13.88
CA LEU A 402 -15.28 -7.04 14.01
C LEU A 402 -15.63 -8.38 13.33
N GLY A 403 -16.47 -9.18 13.99
CA GLY A 403 -16.80 -10.52 13.50
C GLY A 403 -15.76 -11.61 13.83
N THR A 404 -14.62 -11.21 14.44
CA THR A 404 -13.53 -12.14 14.81
C THR A 404 -13.30 -12.15 16.31
N ASN A 405 -12.56 -11.17 16.87
CA ASN A 405 -12.35 -11.05 18.31
C ASN A 405 -13.40 -10.15 19.00
N LYS A 406 -14.27 -9.49 18.21
CA LYS A 406 -15.40 -8.69 18.71
C LYS A 406 -16.68 -9.05 17.96
N TYR A 407 -17.74 -9.44 18.67
CA TYR A 407 -19.04 -9.84 18.13
C TYR A 407 -18.99 -10.94 17.05
N PRO A 408 -18.33 -12.10 17.28
CA PRO A 408 -18.25 -13.16 16.28
C PRO A 408 -19.61 -13.84 16.07
N ASN A 409 -19.96 -14.13 14.82
CA ASN A 409 -21.10 -14.96 14.48
C ASN A 409 -20.73 -16.45 14.64
N LYS A 410 -21.15 -17.07 15.74
CA LYS A 410 -20.83 -18.47 16.05
C LYS A 410 -21.44 -19.50 15.08
N LYS A 411 -22.43 -19.08 14.25
CA LYS A 411 -23.11 -19.95 13.28
C LYS A 411 -22.41 -19.96 11.92
N ASP A 412 -21.44 -19.08 11.71
CA ASP A 412 -20.69 -18.98 10.46
C ASP A 412 -19.69 -20.14 10.37
N LEU A 413 -19.75 -20.93 9.30
CA LEU A 413 -18.94 -22.12 9.04
C LEU A 413 -18.16 -21.92 7.75
N MET A 414 -16.86 -22.28 7.75
CA MET A 414 -15.98 -22.05 6.61
C MET A 414 -15.28 -23.30 6.07
N LYS A 415 -15.30 -24.41 6.80
CA LYS A 415 -14.56 -25.66 6.48
C LYS A 415 -14.79 -26.14 5.05
N ASP A 416 -16.04 -26.13 4.59
CA ASP A 416 -16.42 -26.61 3.26
C ASP A 416 -16.43 -25.49 2.17
N ASN A 417 -16.07 -24.27 2.56
CA ASN A 417 -16.12 -23.10 1.66
C ASN A 417 -14.71 -22.58 1.26
N LEU A 418 -13.67 -23.34 1.55
CA LEU A 418 -12.28 -22.94 1.25
C LEU A 418 -11.82 -23.54 -0.08
N GLU A 419 -11.71 -22.74 -1.13
CA GLU A 419 -11.05 -23.11 -2.40
C GLU A 419 -9.53 -22.92 -2.33
N LEU A 420 -9.07 -21.98 -1.53
CA LEU A 420 -7.66 -21.65 -1.31
C LEU A 420 -7.31 -21.84 0.17
N PHE A 421 -6.07 -22.23 0.43
CA PHE A 421 -5.55 -22.30 1.79
C PHE A 421 -5.24 -20.89 2.30
N PRO A 422 -5.98 -20.36 3.30
CA PRO A 422 -5.94 -18.95 3.67
C PRO A 422 -4.84 -18.55 4.68
N PHE A 423 -3.99 -19.49 5.08
CA PHE A 423 -2.99 -19.29 6.11
C PHE A 423 -1.57 -19.26 5.54
N VAL A 424 -0.60 -18.92 6.37
CA VAL A 424 0.81 -18.97 5.99
C VAL A 424 1.18 -20.35 5.44
N LYS A 425 1.71 -20.38 4.21
CA LYS A 425 2.18 -21.60 3.54
C LYS A 425 3.67 -21.81 3.84
N ILE A 426 3.98 -22.95 4.44
CA ILE A 426 5.37 -23.38 4.63
C ILE A 426 5.84 -24.02 3.32
N LYS A 427 6.81 -23.37 2.66
CA LYS A 427 7.45 -23.88 1.41
C LYS A 427 8.93 -24.16 1.71
N PRO A 428 9.30 -25.37 2.18
CA PRO A 428 10.69 -25.70 2.46
C PRO A 428 11.54 -25.59 1.19
N ARG A 429 12.52 -24.71 1.20
CA ARG A 429 13.49 -24.53 0.12
C ARG A 429 14.77 -23.89 0.62
N LYS A 430 15.86 -24.06 -0.11
CA LYS A 430 17.11 -23.34 0.18
C LYS A 430 16.95 -21.87 -0.24
N THR A 431 17.23 -20.95 0.69
CA THR A 431 17.18 -19.50 0.45
C THR A 431 18.50 -18.85 0.86
N LEU A 432 18.81 -17.72 0.22
CA LEU A 432 19.97 -16.89 0.54
C LEU A 432 19.76 -16.16 1.88
N ILE A 433 18.55 -15.64 2.06
CA ILE A 433 18.14 -14.99 3.31
C ILE A 433 16.83 -15.61 3.78
N SER A 434 16.49 -15.42 5.04
CA SER A 434 15.19 -15.80 5.57
C SER A 434 14.13 -14.83 5.06
N PRO A 435 13.10 -15.28 4.31
CA PRO A 435 12.09 -14.40 3.70
C PRO A 435 11.24 -13.66 4.74
N ILE A 436 10.73 -12.50 4.35
CA ILE A 436 9.69 -11.77 5.09
C ILE A 436 8.36 -12.45 4.79
N ILE A 437 7.65 -12.87 5.84
CA ILE A 437 6.41 -13.64 5.71
C ILE A 437 5.21 -12.75 5.99
N GLU A 438 4.31 -12.65 5.01
CA GLU A 438 3.00 -12.03 5.20
C GLU A 438 2.14 -12.92 6.10
N LYS A 439 1.47 -12.35 7.11
CA LYS A 439 0.63 -13.06 8.06
C LYS A 439 -0.54 -12.19 8.50
N ARG A 440 -1.74 -12.79 8.60
CA ARG A 440 -2.94 -12.09 9.08
C ARG A 440 -3.06 -12.18 10.61
N LEU A 441 -3.68 -11.18 11.22
CA LEU A 441 -3.91 -11.14 12.67
C LEU A 441 -4.84 -12.28 13.14
N ALA A 442 -5.86 -12.59 12.36
CA ALA A 442 -6.89 -13.55 12.73
C ALA A 442 -6.48 -15.03 12.55
N GLU A 443 -5.32 -15.34 11.92
CA GLU A 443 -5.00 -16.72 11.50
C GLU A 443 -5.07 -17.75 12.61
N LYS A 444 -4.57 -17.43 13.80
CA LYS A 444 -4.59 -18.38 14.94
C LYS A 444 -6.01 -18.71 15.37
N VAL A 445 -6.82 -17.69 15.59
CA VAL A 445 -8.22 -17.84 16.03
C VAL A 445 -9.05 -18.57 14.98
N GLU A 446 -8.83 -18.25 13.70
CA GLU A 446 -9.52 -18.90 12.58
C GLU A 446 -9.14 -20.37 12.44
N GLN A 447 -7.85 -20.71 12.62
CA GLN A 447 -7.39 -22.11 12.59
C GLN A 447 -7.96 -22.93 13.75
N GLU A 448 -8.06 -22.34 14.94
CA GLU A 448 -8.68 -22.99 16.11
C GLU A 448 -10.16 -23.25 15.83
N ARG A 449 -10.88 -22.25 15.34
CA ARG A 449 -12.30 -22.36 15.02
C ARG A 449 -12.59 -23.39 13.92
N LEU A 450 -11.78 -23.45 12.85
CA LEU A 450 -11.93 -24.46 11.78
C LEU A 450 -11.78 -25.91 12.30
N LYS A 451 -10.98 -26.14 13.36
CA LYS A 451 -10.85 -27.46 13.97
C LYS A 451 -12.08 -27.86 14.76
N GLU A 452 -12.83 -26.90 15.26
CA GLU A 452 -14.06 -27.11 16.05
C GLU A 452 -15.29 -27.30 15.16
N GLU A 453 -15.21 -26.95 13.87
CA GLU A 453 -16.27 -27.20 12.90
C GLU A 453 -16.38 -28.70 12.61
N ASN A 454 -17.54 -29.31 12.94
CA ASN A 454 -17.87 -30.71 12.72
C ASN A 454 -18.21 -31.01 11.26
#